data_b6033a7060bee1dc520dd9a00e97bf7f
#
_entry.id   b6033a7060bee1dc520dd9a00e97bf7f
#
_cell.length_a   1.000
_cell.length_b   1.000
_cell.length_c   1.000
_cell.angle_alpha   90.00
_cell.angle_beta   90.00
_cell.angle_gamma   90.00
#
_symmetry.space_group_name_H-M   'P 1'
#
loop_
_entity.id
_entity.type
_entity.pdbx_description
1 polymer ?
#
loop_
_entity_poly.entity_id
_entity_poly.type
_entity_poly.pdbx_seq_one_letter_code
_entity_poly.pdbx_strand_id
1 'polypeptide(L)'
;MRLADNELLVCNFDINDHEEAVAYALRTINGVTNALTTKNKMNDAIYVVKAGIVANKDLFGDTESLIDYSQRTAMNAYDTSSSLVYYRKGVDDYVNFDVSKYRSEVEKIIFDKRINNFFQPVYGVSRHSVLGYVSKPVPDADRTSFATIEELKNYAIRAKDQNNLFGYLAKTIVSRFVSERPLRSQRLFYPIMVRELQTIPAIFSNLKGAKDANLMFLLKENDVLAGSKQIGMDNLCSLLKNVHESGFSLGLIVQGKAINADENILKLMDIFFVDFRNDDTDSKHMDMVIRSQLHALVEKLLKYKKIIVGSNLADWNAIELVVGSGIDYVASDQFGPYQNGFVPLKEKDEIRLKEMKGNRQ
;
A
#
# COMPACT_ATOMS: atom_id res chain seq x y z
N MET A 1 -16.79 9.45 -0.44
CA MET A 1 -15.73 8.81 -1.25
C MET A 1 -14.44 8.80 -0.44
N ARG A 2 -13.70 7.70 -0.41
CA ARG A 2 -12.37 7.62 0.23
C ARG A 2 -11.32 8.13 -0.75
N LEU A 3 -10.54 9.13 -0.35
CA LEU A 3 -9.45 9.70 -1.17
C LEU A 3 -8.10 9.03 -0.88
N ALA A 4 -7.86 8.71 0.40
CA ALA A 4 -6.67 7.99 0.87
C ALA A 4 -7.03 7.16 2.10
N ASP A 5 -6.08 6.45 2.70
CA ASP A 5 -6.33 5.59 3.86
C ASP A 5 -6.89 6.32 5.08
N ASN A 6 -6.55 7.59 5.22
CA ASN A 6 -6.98 8.47 6.30
C ASN A 6 -7.78 9.69 5.83
N GLU A 7 -8.17 9.74 4.55
CA GLU A 7 -8.88 10.87 3.96
C GLU A 7 -10.24 10.44 3.39
N LEU A 8 -11.29 11.13 3.79
CA LEU A 8 -12.66 10.93 3.31
C LEU A 8 -13.16 12.22 2.68
N LEU A 9 -13.73 12.13 1.47
CA LEU A 9 -14.49 13.20 0.86
C LEU A 9 -15.98 12.93 1.06
N VAL A 10 -16.67 13.89 1.67
CA VAL A 10 -18.11 13.88 1.86
C VAL A 10 -18.69 15.01 1.01
N CYS A 11 -19.55 14.66 0.04
CA CYS A 11 -20.29 15.62 -0.78
C CYS A 11 -21.73 15.69 -0.27
N ASN A 12 -22.20 16.89 0.01
CA ASN A 12 -23.59 17.14 0.33
C ASN A 12 -24.14 18.17 -0.67
N PHE A 13 -25.22 17.83 -1.35
CA PHE A 13 -25.82 18.66 -2.41
C PHE A 13 -27.01 19.50 -1.90
N ASP A 14 -27.47 19.24 -0.67
CA ASP A 14 -28.68 19.83 -0.11
C ASP A 14 -28.39 20.99 0.84
N ILE A 15 -27.11 21.26 1.16
CA ILE A 15 -26.69 22.32 2.09
C ILE A 15 -26.46 23.61 1.30
N ASN A 16 -27.19 24.67 1.66
CA ASN A 16 -27.16 25.95 0.96
C ASN A 16 -26.57 27.10 1.78
N ASP A 17 -26.37 26.92 3.07
CA ASP A 17 -25.79 27.97 3.92
C ASP A 17 -24.56 27.48 4.73
N HIS A 18 -23.82 28.47 5.24
CA HIS A 18 -22.56 28.25 5.94
C HIS A 18 -22.75 27.56 7.31
N GLU A 19 -23.76 27.97 8.07
CA GLU A 19 -23.99 27.46 9.43
C GLU A 19 -24.41 25.98 9.38
N GLU A 20 -25.27 25.65 8.41
CA GLU A 20 -25.70 24.28 8.17
C GLU A 20 -24.52 23.40 7.73
N ALA A 21 -23.65 23.91 6.85
CA ALA A 21 -22.43 23.19 6.43
C ALA A 21 -21.48 22.90 7.60
N VAL A 22 -21.27 23.88 8.45
CA VAL A 22 -20.44 23.74 9.68
C VAL A 22 -21.08 22.72 10.63
N ALA A 23 -22.38 22.82 10.89
CA ALA A 23 -23.08 21.90 11.77
C ALA A 23 -23.04 20.46 11.23
N TYR A 24 -23.20 20.28 9.92
CA TYR A 24 -23.08 18.96 9.27
C TYR A 24 -21.68 18.38 9.41
N ALA A 25 -20.64 19.18 9.13
CA ALA A 25 -19.25 18.74 9.24
C ALA A 25 -18.87 18.35 10.68
N LEU A 26 -19.29 19.13 11.68
CA LEU A 26 -19.06 18.80 13.09
C LEU A 26 -19.75 17.49 13.50
N ARG A 27 -21.00 17.26 13.05
CA ARG A 27 -21.67 15.98 13.28
C ARG A 27 -20.91 14.82 12.64
N THR A 28 -20.40 15.00 11.42
CA THR A 28 -19.62 14.01 10.71
C THR A 28 -18.30 13.70 11.43
N ILE A 29 -17.55 14.73 11.86
CA ILE A 29 -16.32 14.58 12.67
C ILE A 29 -16.60 13.75 13.92
N ASN A 30 -17.63 14.14 14.68
CA ASN A 30 -18.00 13.44 15.91
C ASN A 30 -18.42 11.98 15.64
N GLY A 31 -19.18 11.73 14.58
CA GLY A 31 -19.59 10.39 14.17
C GLY A 31 -18.40 9.49 13.82
N VAL A 32 -17.45 10.01 13.02
CA VAL A 32 -16.23 9.28 12.65
C VAL A 32 -15.35 9.05 13.87
N THR A 33 -15.13 10.06 14.71
CA THR A 33 -14.32 9.93 15.94
C THR A 33 -14.92 8.87 16.88
N ASN A 34 -16.23 8.91 17.10
CA ASN A 34 -16.91 7.92 17.93
C ASN A 34 -16.82 6.49 17.34
N ALA A 35 -16.98 6.35 16.04
CA ALA A 35 -16.87 5.05 15.36
C ALA A 35 -15.45 4.47 15.49
N LEU A 36 -14.42 5.28 15.30
CA LEU A 36 -13.03 4.87 15.46
C LEU A 36 -12.71 4.48 16.90
N THR A 37 -13.14 5.26 17.88
CA THR A 37 -12.94 5.00 19.31
C THR A 37 -13.67 3.74 19.76
N THR A 38 -14.88 3.50 19.23
CA THR A 38 -15.70 2.32 19.61
C THR A 38 -15.12 1.03 19.03
N LYS A 39 -14.63 1.05 17.80
CA LYS A 39 -14.03 -0.14 17.15
C LYS A 39 -12.68 -0.55 17.76
N ASN A 40 -11.93 0.39 18.34
CA ASN A 40 -10.57 0.16 18.82
C ASN A 40 -10.44 0.22 20.36
N LYS A 41 -11.43 -0.29 21.08
CA LYS A 41 -11.43 -0.34 22.56
C LYS A 41 -10.20 -1.05 23.20
N MET A 42 -9.37 -1.70 22.43
CA MET A 42 -8.16 -2.39 22.90
C MET A 42 -6.85 -1.60 22.74
N ASN A 43 -6.87 -0.47 22.05
CA ASN A 43 -5.69 0.37 21.89
C ASN A 43 -5.97 1.75 22.47
N ASP A 44 -5.09 2.27 23.33
CA ASP A 44 -5.12 3.64 23.86
C ASP A 44 -4.85 4.72 22.78
N ALA A 45 -5.19 4.44 21.52
CA ALA A 45 -4.97 5.33 20.40
C ALA A 45 -5.96 6.50 20.45
N ILE A 46 -5.44 7.71 20.48
CA ILE A 46 -6.22 8.93 20.35
C ILE A 46 -6.39 9.26 18.88
N TYR A 47 -7.62 9.26 18.40
CA TYR A 47 -7.94 9.65 17.02
C TYR A 47 -8.27 11.13 16.95
N VAL A 48 -7.52 11.88 16.13
CA VAL A 48 -7.79 13.28 15.83
C VAL A 48 -8.38 13.35 14.44
N VAL A 49 -9.65 13.73 14.35
CA VAL A 49 -10.34 13.93 13.07
C VAL A 49 -10.45 15.43 12.82
N LYS A 50 -10.00 15.87 11.66
CA LYS A 50 -10.06 17.26 11.21
C LYS A 50 -10.74 17.34 9.85
N ALA A 51 -11.40 18.47 9.56
CA ALA A 51 -12.10 18.64 8.30
C ALA A 51 -11.89 20.03 7.69
N GLY A 52 -11.90 20.05 6.36
CA GLY A 52 -12.00 21.27 5.55
C GLY A 52 -13.31 21.30 4.80
N ILE A 53 -13.99 22.42 4.80
CA ILE A 53 -15.23 22.66 4.03
C ILE A 53 -14.92 23.59 2.87
N VAL A 54 -15.35 23.20 1.70
CA VAL A 54 -15.33 24.03 0.48
C VAL A 54 -16.73 24.03 -0.14
N ALA A 55 -17.29 25.22 -0.36
CA ALA A 55 -18.55 25.36 -1.06
C ALA A 55 -18.31 25.48 -2.58
N ASN A 56 -19.07 24.75 -3.38
CA ASN A 56 -18.94 24.78 -4.85
C ASN A 56 -19.18 26.20 -5.44
N LYS A 57 -20.00 27.01 -4.79
CA LYS A 57 -20.22 28.42 -5.17
C LYS A 57 -18.97 29.30 -5.10
N ASP A 58 -17.98 28.90 -4.31
CA ASP A 58 -16.74 29.63 -4.14
C ASP A 58 -15.72 29.33 -5.24
N LEU A 59 -15.95 28.25 -5.98
CA LEU A 59 -15.03 27.73 -7.00
C LEU A 59 -15.75 27.61 -8.34
N PHE A 60 -15.37 28.47 -9.29
CA PHE A 60 -15.76 28.31 -10.68
C PHE A 60 -14.71 27.41 -11.37
N GLY A 61 -14.89 26.09 -11.28
CA GLY A 61 -13.92 25.17 -11.84
C GLY A 61 -14.45 23.75 -11.94
N ASP A 62 -13.53 22.88 -12.28
CA ASP A 62 -13.75 21.46 -12.39
C ASP A 62 -13.77 20.76 -11.01
N THR A 63 -14.17 19.49 -11.02
CA THR A 63 -14.24 18.65 -9.84
C THR A 63 -12.85 18.41 -9.19
N GLU A 64 -11.78 18.42 -9.99
CA GLU A 64 -10.42 18.24 -9.49
C GLU A 64 -9.99 19.41 -8.61
N SER A 65 -10.29 20.64 -9.06
CA SER A 65 -10.03 21.85 -8.27
C SER A 65 -10.81 21.81 -6.95
N LEU A 66 -12.08 21.39 -6.98
CA LEU A 66 -12.89 21.29 -5.76
C LEU A 66 -12.29 20.29 -4.75
N ILE A 67 -11.82 19.15 -5.22
CA ILE A 67 -11.15 18.15 -4.39
C ILE A 67 -9.84 18.71 -3.83
N ASP A 68 -9.02 19.33 -4.66
CA ASP A 68 -7.74 19.91 -4.26
C ASP A 68 -7.91 20.98 -3.17
N TYR A 69 -8.84 21.92 -3.35
CA TYR A 69 -9.15 22.94 -2.35
C TYR A 69 -9.70 22.33 -1.06
N SER A 70 -10.54 21.30 -1.15
CA SER A 70 -11.06 20.58 0.02
C SER A 70 -9.93 19.95 0.84
N GLN A 71 -8.98 19.31 0.17
CA GLN A 71 -7.82 18.70 0.81
C GLN A 71 -6.91 19.75 1.46
N ARG A 72 -6.62 20.86 0.76
CA ARG A 72 -5.82 21.97 1.30
C ARG A 72 -6.47 22.57 2.54
N THR A 73 -7.78 22.77 2.50
CA THR A 73 -8.53 23.33 3.62
C THR A 73 -8.53 22.38 4.82
N ALA A 74 -8.66 21.09 4.61
CA ALA A 74 -8.52 20.08 5.65
C ALA A 74 -7.11 20.07 6.26
N MET A 75 -6.07 20.24 5.45
CA MET A 75 -4.69 20.33 5.93
C MET A 75 -4.46 21.61 6.76
N ASN A 76 -5.07 22.74 6.39
CA ASN A 76 -5.03 23.95 7.22
C ASN A 76 -5.63 23.70 8.61
N ALA A 77 -6.59 22.78 8.75
CA ALA A 77 -7.11 22.40 10.05
C ALA A 77 -6.08 21.64 10.92
N TYR A 78 -5.10 20.97 10.32
CA TYR A 78 -3.98 20.36 11.07
C TYR A 78 -2.99 21.40 11.58
N ASP A 79 -2.73 22.43 10.80
CA ASP A 79 -1.81 23.51 11.16
C ASP A 79 -2.41 24.50 12.18
N THR A 80 -3.73 24.46 12.37
CA THR A 80 -4.46 25.26 13.33
C THR A 80 -4.93 24.40 14.51
N SER A 81 -5.23 25.01 15.64
CA SER A 81 -5.88 24.33 16.77
C SER A 81 -7.34 23.95 16.49
N SER A 82 -7.89 24.36 15.36
CA SER A 82 -9.28 24.10 14.98
C SER A 82 -9.45 22.66 14.45
N SER A 83 -10.57 22.03 14.78
CA SER A 83 -10.97 20.74 14.18
C SER A 83 -11.63 20.91 12.81
N LEU A 84 -12.02 22.12 12.45
CA LEU A 84 -12.75 22.45 11.23
C LEU A 84 -12.27 23.79 10.69
N VAL A 85 -11.99 23.82 9.39
CA VAL A 85 -11.67 25.06 8.65
C VAL A 85 -12.61 25.16 7.45
N TYR A 86 -13.11 26.35 7.21
CA TYR A 86 -13.91 26.68 6.04
C TYR A 86 -13.07 27.47 5.04
N TYR A 87 -13.08 27.06 3.77
CA TYR A 87 -12.39 27.76 2.71
C TYR A 87 -12.96 29.15 2.47
N ARG A 88 -12.11 30.15 2.37
CA ARG A 88 -12.46 31.55 2.11
C ARG A 88 -11.77 32.03 0.84
N LYS A 89 -12.55 32.21 -0.22
CA LYS A 89 -12.06 32.74 -1.49
C LYS A 89 -11.39 34.10 -1.29
N GLY A 90 -10.25 34.31 -1.94
CA GLY A 90 -9.45 35.54 -1.84
C GLY A 90 -8.58 35.64 -0.57
N VAL A 91 -8.82 34.79 0.43
CA VAL A 91 -7.97 34.69 1.64
C VAL A 91 -7.17 33.40 1.59
N ASP A 92 -7.83 32.29 1.38
CA ASP A 92 -7.21 30.96 1.39
C ASP A 92 -6.62 30.57 0.02
N ASP A 93 -6.94 31.33 -1.06
CA ASP A 93 -6.27 31.23 -2.38
C ASP A 93 -4.77 31.55 -2.29
N TYR A 94 -4.41 32.43 -1.36
CA TYR A 94 -3.03 32.86 -1.09
C TYR A 94 -2.37 32.09 0.06
N VAL A 95 -3.08 31.19 0.69
CA VAL A 95 -2.43 30.16 1.48
C VAL A 95 -1.70 29.29 0.45
N ASN A 96 -0.55 29.83 0.00
CA ASN A 96 0.45 29.03 -0.64
C ASN A 96 0.60 27.85 0.28
N PHE A 97 0.08 26.73 -0.19
CA PHE A 97 0.56 25.45 0.29
C PHE A 97 2.06 25.62 0.23
N ASP A 98 2.69 25.85 1.35
CA ASP A 98 4.11 26.20 1.33
C ASP A 98 4.85 24.94 0.94
N VAL A 99 4.87 24.70 -0.39
CA VAL A 99 5.59 23.58 -1.02
C VAL A 99 7.01 23.55 -0.46
N SER A 100 7.55 24.72 -0.09
CA SER A 100 8.89 24.80 0.49
C SER A 100 8.95 24.20 1.89
N LYS A 101 7.92 24.43 2.73
CA LYS A 101 7.84 23.84 4.08
C LYS A 101 7.70 22.32 4.01
N TYR A 102 6.84 21.84 3.15
CA TYR A 102 6.62 20.40 2.96
C TYR A 102 7.82 19.71 2.32
N ARG A 103 8.42 20.34 1.33
CA ARG A 103 9.67 19.86 0.74
C ARG A 103 10.77 19.76 1.78
N SER A 104 10.91 20.77 2.62
CA SER A 104 11.89 20.76 3.72
C SER A 104 11.65 19.62 4.72
N GLU A 105 10.41 19.20 4.94
CA GLU A 105 10.11 18.06 5.82
C GLU A 105 10.51 16.72 5.19
N VAL A 106 10.20 16.51 3.91
CA VAL A 106 10.68 15.33 3.15
C VAL A 106 12.21 15.28 3.13
N GLU A 107 12.86 16.42 2.86
CA GLU A 107 14.33 16.53 2.88
C GLU A 107 14.92 16.18 4.25
N LYS A 108 14.29 16.64 5.36
CA LYS A 108 14.71 16.27 6.72
C LYS A 108 14.54 14.76 6.99
N ILE A 109 13.41 14.18 6.58
CA ILE A 109 13.17 12.74 6.74
C ILE A 109 14.24 11.93 6.02
N ILE A 110 14.62 12.34 4.81
CA ILE A 110 15.67 11.70 4.02
C ILE A 110 17.04 11.91 4.67
N PHE A 111 17.38 13.14 5.04
CA PHE A 111 18.67 13.50 5.62
C PHE A 111 18.92 12.80 6.95
N ASP A 112 17.93 12.79 7.84
CA ASP A 112 18.01 12.19 9.17
C ASP A 112 17.74 10.68 9.15
N LYS A 113 17.50 10.09 7.97
CA LYS A 113 17.21 8.66 7.79
C LYS A 113 16.05 8.17 8.66
N ARG A 114 14.94 8.90 8.65
CA ARG A 114 13.77 8.63 9.50
C ARG A 114 12.82 7.58 8.89
N ILE A 115 13.34 6.65 8.11
CA ILE A 115 12.57 5.53 7.52
C ILE A 115 13.31 4.23 7.82
N ASN A 116 12.61 3.34 8.49
CA ASN A 116 13.08 1.99 8.78
C ASN A 116 12.68 1.04 7.66
N ASN A 117 13.59 0.16 7.24
CA ASN A 117 13.30 -0.83 6.20
C ASN A 117 13.20 -2.21 6.85
N PHE A 118 12.01 -2.80 6.77
CA PHE A 118 11.73 -4.16 7.22
C PHE A 118 11.59 -5.11 6.03
N PHE A 119 11.86 -6.38 6.28
CA PHE A 119 11.80 -7.43 5.25
C PHE A 119 11.05 -8.64 5.79
N GLN A 120 10.14 -9.18 4.98
CA GLN A 120 9.40 -10.41 5.29
C GLN A 120 9.77 -11.50 4.31
N PRO A 121 10.15 -12.72 4.76
CA PRO A 121 10.49 -13.80 3.86
C PRO A 121 9.26 -14.35 3.14
N VAL A 122 9.44 -14.68 1.86
CA VAL A 122 8.53 -15.51 1.05
C VAL A 122 9.14 -16.90 0.95
N TYR A 123 8.49 -17.88 1.56
CA TYR A 123 9.00 -19.25 1.64
C TYR A 123 8.32 -20.16 0.63
N GLY A 124 9.11 -20.95 -0.10
CA GLY A 124 8.65 -22.00 -1.00
C GLY A 124 8.57 -23.34 -0.27
N VAL A 125 7.34 -23.79 -0.01
CA VAL A 125 7.07 -25.01 0.78
C VAL A 125 7.66 -26.24 0.11
N SER A 126 7.46 -26.40 -1.21
CA SER A 126 8.02 -27.54 -1.95
C SER A 126 9.52 -27.48 -2.16
N ARG A 127 10.09 -26.28 -2.19
CA ARG A 127 11.54 -26.06 -2.40
C ARG A 127 12.34 -26.00 -1.11
N HIS A 128 11.65 -25.90 0.03
CA HIS A 128 12.26 -25.73 1.35
C HIS A 128 13.26 -24.58 1.40
N SER A 129 12.92 -23.47 0.75
CA SER A 129 13.84 -22.34 0.64
C SER A 129 13.10 -21.00 0.52
N VAL A 130 13.76 -19.93 0.94
CA VAL A 130 13.26 -18.57 0.79
C VAL A 130 13.42 -18.12 -0.66
N LEU A 131 12.32 -17.83 -1.34
CA LEU A 131 12.27 -17.28 -2.69
C LEU A 131 12.83 -15.86 -2.74
N GLY A 132 12.55 -15.06 -1.71
CA GLY A 132 12.92 -13.66 -1.62
C GLY A 132 12.27 -12.99 -0.42
N TYR A 133 12.32 -11.67 -0.41
CA TYR A 133 11.80 -10.88 0.71
C TYR A 133 10.94 -9.72 0.21
N VAL A 134 9.80 -9.52 0.87
CA VAL A 134 8.95 -8.34 0.67
C VAL A 134 9.49 -7.21 1.52
N SER A 135 9.83 -6.09 0.90
CA SER A 135 10.26 -4.89 1.63
C SER A 135 9.06 -4.10 2.15
N LYS A 136 9.21 -3.57 3.37
CA LYS A 136 8.24 -2.67 4.00
C LYS A 136 8.98 -1.49 4.61
N PRO A 137 9.16 -0.39 3.87
CA PRO A 137 9.64 0.85 4.47
C PRO A 137 8.55 1.40 5.40
N VAL A 138 8.95 1.82 6.59
CA VAL A 138 8.06 2.35 7.63
C VAL A 138 8.67 3.66 8.13
N PRO A 139 7.93 4.79 8.06
CA PRO A 139 8.35 6.02 8.70
C PRO A 139 8.55 5.81 10.20
N ASP A 140 9.54 6.48 10.77
CA ASP A 140 9.80 6.44 12.20
C ASP A 140 8.72 7.27 12.92
N ALA A 141 7.79 6.58 13.57
CA ALA A 141 6.62 7.21 14.22
C ALA A 141 7.00 8.21 15.31
N ASP A 142 8.14 8.03 15.98
CA ASP A 142 8.60 8.94 17.04
C ASP A 142 9.24 10.22 16.47
N ARG A 143 9.61 10.20 15.20
CA ARG A 143 10.41 11.28 14.56
C ARG A 143 9.76 11.86 13.32
N THR A 144 8.58 11.36 12.91
CA THR A 144 7.82 11.87 11.76
C THR A 144 6.34 11.95 12.10
N SER A 145 5.60 12.80 11.37
CA SER A 145 4.15 12.90 11.48
C SER A 145 3.39 11.88 10.62
N PHE A 146 4.11 11.02 9.90
CA PHE A 146 3.53 10.06 8.96
C PHE A 146 3.43 8.67 9.59
N ALA A 147 2.21 8.12 9.60
CA ALA A 147 1.94 6.77 10.11
C ALA A 147 2.32 5.68 9.10
N THR A 148 2.20 5.97 7.80
CA THR A 148 2.45 5.01 6.73
C THR A 148 3.37 5.58 5.64
N ILE A 149 4.03 4.67 4.91
CA ILE A 149 4.87 5.06 3.78
C ILE A 149 4.04 5.60 2.61
N GLU A 150 2.82 5.11 2.43
CA GLU A 150 1.88 5.57 1.42
C GLU A 150 1.48 7.03 1.68
N GLU A 151 1.26 7.39 2.93
CA GLU A 151 0.98 8.76 3.35
C GLU A 151 2.16 9.69 3.03
N LEU A 152 3.38 9.29 3.42
CA LEU A 152 4.60 10.04 3.12
C LEU A 152 4.84 10.17 1.60
N LYS A 153 4.60 9.11 0.82
CA LYS A 153 4.71 9.14 -0.64
C LYS A 153 3.70 10.11 -1.27
N ASN A 154 2.44 10.08 -0.82
CA ASN A 154 1.41 11.01 -1.29
C ASN A 154 1.78 12.46 -0.96
N TYR A 155 2.33 12.69 0.23
CA TYR A 155 2.81 13.99 0.65
C TYR A 155 3.98 14.48 -0.23
N ALA A 156 4.98 13.64 -0.48
CA ALA A 156 6.11 13.98 -1.34
C ALA A 156 5.69 14.29 -2.79
N ILE A 157 4.65 13.61 -3.31
CA ILE A 157 4.08 13.92 -4.63
C ILE A 157 3.46 15.33 -4.62
N ARG A 158 2.68 15.69 -3.59
CA ARG A 158 2.10 17.03 -3.45
C ARG A 158 3.18 18.10 -3.30
N ALA A 159 4.24 17.80 -2.57
CA ALA A 159 5.40 18.67 -2.40
C ALA A 159 6.28 18.76 -3.67
N LYS A 160 5.95 18.04 -4.74
CA LYS A 160 6.78 17.91 -5.97
C LYS A 160 8.21 17.44 -5.69
N ASP A 161 8.39 16.64 -4.64
CA ASP A 161 9.67 16.10 -4.18
C ASP A 161 9.72 14.56 -4.21
N GLN A 162 8.77 13.96 -4.92
CA GLN A 162 8.64 12.49 -5.02
C GLN A 162 9.90 11.80 -5.53
N ASN A 163 10.63 12.42 -6.46
CA ASN A 163 11.83 11.81 -7.04
C ASN A 163 12.94 11.65 -6.00
N ASN A 164 13.10 12.59 -5.08
CA ASN A 164 14.06 12.52 -3.99
C ASN A 164 13.68 11.40 -3.02
N LEU A 165 12.41 11.34 -2.61
CA LEU A 165 11.93 10.29 -1.70
C LEU A 165 12.03 8.91 -2.35
N PHE A 166 11.54 8.74 -3.58
CA PHE A 166 11.57 7.44 -4.28
C PHE A 166 13.00 6.99 -4.54
N GLY A 167 13.89 7.90 -4.95
CA GLY A 167 15.31 7.62 -5.11
C GLY A 167 15.99 7.21 -3.80
N TYR A 168 15.67 7.87 -2.70
CA TYR A 168 16.17 7.51 -1.37
C TYR A 168 15.69 6.12 -0.93
N LEU A 169 14.38 5.83 -1.05
CA LEU A 169 13.81 4.54 -0.71
C LEU A 169 14.44 3.43 -1.57
N ALA A 170 14.50 3.62 -2.88
CA ALA A 170 15.11 2.67 -3.79
C ALA A 170 16.56 2.37 -3.40
N LYS A 171 17.36 3.42 -3.18
CA LYS A 171 18.77 3.28 -2.81
C LYS A 171 18.94 2.54 -1.49
N THR A 172 18.23 2.92 -0.45
CA THR A 172 18.40 2.33 0.88
C THR A 172 17.94 0.88 0.93
N ILE A 173 16.80 0.56 0.34
CA ILE A 173 16.23 -0.79 0.33
C ILE A 173 17.09 -1.73 -0.54
N VAL A 174 17.40 -1.33 -1.78
CA VAL A 174 18.17 -2.17 -2.71
C VAL A 174 19.60 -2.39 -2.22
N SER A 175 20.28 -1.33 -1.76
CA SER A 175 21.65 -1.47 -1.26
C SER A 175 21.71 -2.41 -0.07
N ARG A 176 20.78 -2.28 0.86
CA ARG A 176 20.70 -3.15 2.03
C ARG A 176 20.40 -4.59 1.64
N PHE A 177 19.42 -4.81 0.78
CA PHE A 177 19.07 -6.13 0.30
C PHE A 177 20.26 -6.83 -0.38
N VAL A 178 20.93 -6.15 -1.29
CA VAL A 178 22.06 -6.73 -2.03
C VAL A 178 23.24 -7.05 -1.11
N SER A 179 23.50 -6.22 -0.09
CA SER A 179 24.62 -6.42 0.83
C SER A 179 24.38 -7.48 1.90
N GLU A 180 23.12 -7.65 2.35
CA GLU A 180 22.81 -8.46 3.53
C GLU A 180 22.02 -9.76 3.21
N ARG A 181 21.43 -9.91 2.00
CA ARG A 181 20.65 -11.10 1.66
C ARG A 181 21.49 -12.38 1.76
N PRO A 182 20.94 -13.49 2.30
CA PRO A 182 21.67 -14.75 2.46
C PRO A 182 22.11 -15.38 1.14
N LEU A 183 21.30 -15.31 0.08
CA LEU A 183 21.58 -15.93 -1.21
C LEU A 183 21.38 -14.94 -2.37
N ARG A 184 22.29 -14.95 -3.34
CA ARG A 184 22.21 -14.07 -4.52
C ARG A 184 20.99 -14.34 -5.42
N SER A 185 20.45 -15.55 -5.40
CA SER A 185 19.27 -15.95 -6.18
C SER A 185 17.96 -15.41 -5.62
N GLN A 186 17.96 -14.92 -4.38
CA GLN A 186 16.75 -14.38 -3.74
C GLN A 186 16.30 -13.08 -4.42
N ARG A 187 14.98 -12.88 -4.43
CA ARG A 187 14.31 -11.75 -5.06
C ARG A 187 13.95 -10.69 -4.03
N LEU A 188 14.02 -9.44 -4.45
CA LEU A 188 13.45 -8.33 -3.69
C LEU A 188 12.06 -7.99 -4.25
N PHE A 189 11.03 -8.21 -3.45
CA PHE A 189 9.67 -7.78 -3.74
C PHE A 189 9.47 -6.37 -3.20
N TYR A 190 9.29 -5.41 -4.10
CA TYR A 190 9.26 -3.98 -3.77
C TYR A 190 7.86 -3.40 -4.06
N PRO A 191 7.06 -3.10 -3.01
CA PRO A 191 5.74 -2.50 -3.19
C PRO A 191 5.81 -1.08 -3.73
N ILE A 192 5.01 -0.82 -4.78
CA ILE A 192 4.91 0.48 -5.45
C ILE A 192 3.45 0.88 -5.64
N MET A 193 3.22 2.15 -5.94
CA MET A 193 1.95 2.68 -6.43
C MET A 193 1.98 2.82 -7.96
N VAL A 194 0.82 2.78 -8.62
CA VAL A 194 0.69 2.97 -10.08
C VAL A 194 1.35 4.28 -10.55
N ARG A 195 1.21 5.36 -9.78
CA ARG A 195 1.83 6.64 -10.07
C ARG A 195 3.36 6.66 -10.02
N GLU A 196 3.99 5.64 -9.43
CA GLU A 196 5.45 5.47 -9.43
C GLU A 196 5.97 4.82 -10.73
N LEU A 197 5.10 4.15 -11.52
CA LEU A 197 5.50 3.42 -12.73
C LEU A 197 6.29 4.26 -13.73
N GLN A 198 5.96 5.53 -13.88
CA GLN A 198 6.67 6.43 -14.80
C GLN A 198 8.11 6.73 -14.36
N THR A 199 8.37 6.71 -13.06
CA THR A 199 9.67 7.07 -12.49
C THR A 199 10.61 5.88 -12.29
N ILE A 200 10.06 4.65 -12.24
CA ILE A 200 10.83 3.42 -12.01
C ILE A 200 11.99 3.26 -12.99
N PRO A 201 11.80 3.32 -14.31
CA PRO A 201 12.91 3.13 -15.24
C PRO A 201 14.06 4.11 -14.98
N ALA A 202 13.75 5.39 -14.74
CA ALA A 202 14.77 6.41 -14.49
C ALA A 202 15.53 6.20 -13.16
N ILE A 203 14.82 5.83 -12.10
CA ILE A 203 15.42 5.64 -10.77
C ILE A 203 16.24 4.36 -10.73
N PHE A 204 15.67 3.24 -11.16
CA PHE A 204 16.26 1.91 -10.92
C PHE A 204 17.27 1.50 -12.00
N SER A 205 17.18 2.00 -13.25
CA SER A 205 18.17 1.69 -14.30
C SER A 205 19.56 2.21 -13.95
N ASN A 206 19.64 3.33 -13.22
CA ASN A 206 20.89 3.94 -12.79
C ASN A 206 21.31 3.53 -11.37
N LEU A 207 20.50 2.75 -10.68
CA LEU A 207 20.77 2.36 -9.31
C LEU A 207 21.73 1.16 -9.25
N LYS A 208 22.90 1.35 -8.64
CA LYS A 208 23.86 0.27 -8.43
C LYS A 208 23.23 -0.85 -7.61
N GLY A 209 23.32 -2.07 -8.11
CA GLY A 209 22.76 -3.26 -7.46
C GLY A 209 21.29 -3.56 -7.81
N ALA A 210 20.58 -2.70 -8.53
CA ALA A 210 19.17 -2.95 -8.88
C ALA A 210 18.98 -4.24 -9.69
N LYS A 211 19.86 -4.51 -10.65
CA LYS A 211 19.85 -5.75 -11.42
C LYS A 211 20.20 -6.97 -10.56
N ASP A 212 21.17 -6.82 -9.66
CA ASP A 212 21.57 -7.91 -8.76
C ASP A 212 20.50 -8.26 -7.73
N ALA A 213 19.63 -7.31 -7.40
CA ALA A 213 18.53 -7.52 -6.45
C ALA A 213 17.41 -8.42 -6.98
N ASN A 214 17.43 -8.82 -8.25
CA ASN A 214 16.33 -9.55 -8.90
C ASN A 214 14.96 -8.89 -8.57
N LEU A 215 14.89 -7.57 -8.80
CA LEU A 215 13.77 -6.73 -8.41
C LEU A 215 12.46 -7.16 -9.07
N MET A 216 11.42 -7.21 -8.24
CA MET A 216 10.06 -7.40 -8.66
C MET A 216 9.17 -6.36 -7.99
N PHE A 217 8.55 -5.49 -8.78
CA PHE A 217 7.67 -4.46 -8.28
C PHE A 217 6.27 -5.00 -8.05
N LEU A 218 5.73 -4.78 -6.83
CA LEU A 218 4.40 -5.23 -6.45
C LEU A 218 3.41 -4.07 -6.48
N LEU A 219 2.35 -4.23 -7.24
CA LEU A 219 1.21 -3.31 -7.33
C LEU A 219 0.02 -3.88 -6.57
N LYS A 220 -0.73 -3.05 -5.87
CA LYS A 220 -2.03 -3.43 -5.30
C LYS A 220 -3.11 -3.39 -6.40
N GLU A 221 -3.97 -4.40 -6.47
CA GLU A 221 -5.05 -4.46 -7.47
C GLU A 221 -5.95 -3.22 -7.42
N ASN A 222 -6.31 -2.75 -6.23
CA ASN A 222 -7.16 -1.56 -6.10
C ASN A 222 -6.50 -0.30 -6.67
N ASP A 223 -5.17 -0.16 -6.52
CA ASP A 223 -4.43 0.96 -7.10
C ASP A 223 -4.36 0.85 -8.63
N VAL A 224 -4.20 -0.38 -9.16
CA VAL A 224 -4.25 -0.67 -10.60
C VAL A 224 -5.63 -0.34 -11.18
N LEU A 225 -6.71 -0.72 -10.51
CA LEU A 225 -8.08 -0.40 -10.92
C LEU A 225 -8.37 1.10 -10.88
N ALA A 226 -7.88 1.81 -9.87
CA ALA A 226 -7.98 3.25 -9.79
C ALA A 226 -7.15 3.93 -10.90
N GLY A 227 -5.91 3.48 -11.09
CA GLY A 227 -5.02 3.98 -12.14
C GLY A 227 -5.59 3.78 -13.54
N SER A 228 -6.17 2.61 -13.84
CA SER A 228 -6.79 2.34 -15.15
C SER A 228 -7.95 3.29 -15.47
N LYS A 229 -8.70 3.72 -14.46
CA LYS A 229 -9.78 4.72 -14.62
C LYS A 229 -9.21 6.13 -14.80
N GLN A 230 -8.10 6.44 -14.15
CA GLN A 230 -7.51 7.79 -14.15
C GLN A 230 -6.72 8.08 -15.43
N ILE A 231 -5.86 7.17 -15.87
CA ILE A 231 -4.96 7.38 -17.00
C ILE A 231 -5.36 6.60 -18.26
N GLY A 232 -6.38 5.76 -18.18
CA GLY A 232 -6.80 4.85 -19.24
C GLY A 232 -6.04 3.53 -19.27
N MET A 233 -6.71 2.46 -19.72
CA MET A 233 -6.17 1.10 -19.72
C MET A 233 -4.92 0.98 -20.62
N ASP A 234 -4.96 1.56 -21.83
CA ASP A 234 -3.85 1.45 -22.79
C ASP A 234 -2.58 2.14 -22.27
N ASN A 235 -2.74 3.30 -21.64
CA ASN A 235 -1.62 4.02 -21.03
C ASN A 235 -1.03 3.23 -19.85
N LEU A 236 -1.88 2.65 -19.02
CA LEU A 236 -1.42 1.81 -17.90
C LEU A 236 -0.67 0.59 -18.42
N CYS A 237 -1.21 -0.13 -19.40
CA CYS A 237 -0.53 -1.27 -20.03
C CYS A 237 0.82 -0.87 -20.65
N SER A 238 0.90 0.31 -21.25
CA SER A 238 2.16 0.83 -21.80
C SER A 238 3.19 1.10 -20.71
N LEU A 239 2.79 1.68 -19.58
CA LEU A 239 3.68 1.90 -18.44
C LEU A 239 4.20 0.58 -17.85
N LEU A 240 3.33 -0.43 -17.71
CA LEU A 240 3.72 -1.75 -17.23
C LEU A 240 4.72 -2.43 -18.19
N LYS A 241 4.51 -2.33 -19.50
CA LYS A 241 5.46 -2.82 -20.51
C LYS A 241 6.81 -2.12 -20.43
N ASN A 242 6.84 -0.81 -20.26
CA ASN A 242 8.08 -0.05 -20.10
C ASN A 242 8.92 -0.51 -18.92
N VAL A 243 8.27 -0.95 -17.82
CA VAL A 243 8.98 -1.54 -16.67
C VAL A 243 9.65 -2.86 -17.07
N HIS A 244 8.97 -3.72 -17.82
CA HIS A 244 9.56 -4.96 -18.35
C HIS A 244 10.71 -4.70 -19.33
N GLU A 245 10.53 -3.77 -20.26
CA GLU A 245 11.57 -3.37 -21.22
C GLU A 245 12.82 -2.81 -20.52
N SER A 246 12.65 -2.24 -19.34
CA SER A 246 13.74 -1.81 -18.47
C SER A 246 14.44 -2.97 -17.73
N GLY A 247 13.96 -4.19 -17.91
CA GLY A 247 14.54 -5.42 -17.33
C GLY A 247 14.06 -5.76 -15.93
N PHE A 248 12.92 -5.21 -15.49
CA PHE A 248 12.32 -5.50 -14.20
C PHE A 248 11.06 -6.36 -14.33
N SER A 249 10.71 -7.07 -13.27
CA SER A 249 9.52 -7.91 -13.17
C SER A 249 8.41 -7.22 -12.40
N LEU A 250 7.16 -7.64 -12.67
CA LEU A 250 5.95 -7.09 -12.07
C LEU A 250 5.17 -8.16 -11.31
N GLY A 251 4.57 -7.77 -10.20
CA GLY A 251 3.64 -8.60 -9.45
C GLY A 251 2.38 -7.83 -9.06
N LEU A 252 1.30 -8.57 -8.88
CA LEU A 252 0.02 -8.03 -8.45
C LEU A 252 -0.38 -8.61 -7.10
N ILE A 253 -0.71 -7.73 -6.16
CA ILE A 253 -1.32 -8.11 -4.89
C ILE A 253 -2.83 -8.04 -5.08
N VAL A 254 -3.49 -9.19 -5.00
CA VAL A 254 -4.94 -9.35 -5.12
C VAL A 254 -5.53 -9.70 -3.77
N GLN A 255 -6.72 -9.21 -3.47
CA GLN A 255 -7.42 -9.61 -2.25
C GLN A 255 -8.05 -10.99 -2.41
N GLY A 256 -8.04 -11.82 -1.37
CA GLY A 256 -8.32 -13.26 -1.40
C GLY A 256 -9.73 -13.71 -1.81
N LYS A 257 -10.60 -12.80 -2.29
CA LYS A 257 -11.99 -13.13 -2.64
C LYS A 257 -12.26 -13.20 -4.15
N ALA A 258 -11.68 -12.32 -4.93
CA ALA A 258 -11.88 -12.27 -6.39
C ALA A 258 -10.78 -11.43 -7.06
N ILE A 259 -10.56 -11.66 -8.36
CA ILE A 259 -9.72 -10.80 -9.19
C ILE A 259 -10.60 -9.99 -10.10
N ASN A 260 -10.46 -8.67 -10.03
CA ASN A 260 -11.20 -7.68 -10.83
C ASN A 260 -10.32 -7.00 -11.88
N ALA A 261 -9.02 -7.20 -11.83
CA ALA A 261 -8.09 -6.65 -12.82
C ALA A 261 -8.34 -7.23 -14.22
N ASP A 262 -8.17 -6.39 -15.24
CA ASP A 262 -8.31 -6.76 -16.64
C ASP A 262 -7.31 -7.84 -17.05
N GLU A 263 -7.70 -8.71 -17.99
CA GLU A 263 -6.88 -9.82 -18.46
C GLU A 263 -5.57 -9.35 -19.09
N ASN A 264 -5.54 -8.21 -19.75
CA ASN A 264 -4.32 -7.65 -20.33
C ASN A 264 -3.31 -7.26 -19.25
N ILE A 265 -3.77 -6.76 -18.10
CA ILE A 265 -2.93 -6.49 -16.95
C ILE A 265 -2.41 -7.80 -16.34
N LEU A 266 -3.30 -8.78 -16.14
CA LEU A 266 -2.92 -10.07 -15.55
C LEU A 266 -1.85 -10.79 -16.37
N LYS A 267 -1.90 -10.70 -17.71
CA LYS A 267 -0.88 -11.26 -18.60
C LYS A 267 0.50 -10.62 -18.45
N LEU A 268 0.54 -9.35 -18.05
CA LEU A 268 1.79 -8.61 -17.81
C LEU A 268 2.41 -8.90 -16.43
N MET A 269 1.72 -9.60 -15.54
CA MET A 269 2.27 -9.92 -14.22
C MET A 269 3.12 -11.21 -14.28
N ASP A 270 4.20 -11.25 -13.50
CA ASP A 270 5.09 -12.40 -13.36
C ASP A 270 4.79 -13.21 -12.10
N ILE A 271 4.14 -12.58 -11.11
CA ILE A 271 3.77 -13.18 -9.83
C ILE A 271 2.48 -12.58 -9.31
N PHE A 272 1.72 -13.39 -8.58
CA PHE A 272 0.51 -12.97 -7.88
C PHE A 272 0.68 -13.18 -6.38
N PHE A 273 0.41 -12.16 -5.59
CA PHE A 273 0.28 -12.24 -4.14
C PHE A 273 -1.20 -12.23 -3.79
N VAL A 274 -1.70 -13.32 -3.24
CA VAL A 274 -3.07 -13.41 -2.74
C VAL A 274 -3.05 -12.99 -1.27
N ASP A 275 -3.62 -11.83 -0.98
CA ASP A 275 -3.65 -11.23 0.36
C ASP A 275 -4.88 -11.73 1.13
N PHE A 276 -4.63 -12.41 2.24
CA PHE A 276 -5.65 -13.00 3.10
C PHE A 276 -5.93 -12.17 4.36
N ARG A 277 -5.64 -10.86 4.33
CA ARG A 277 -6.07 -10.00 5.44
C ARG A 277 -7.59 -10.07 5.59
N ASN A 278 -8.05 -10.63 6.68
CA ASN A 278 -9.46 -10.72 7.00
C ASN A 278 -9.88 -9.56 7.88
N ASP A 279 -10.77 -8.74 7.35
CA ASP A 279 -11.55 -7.80 8.15
C ASP A 279 -12.74 -8.47 8.87
N ASP A 280 -13.01 -9.78 8.60
CA ASP A 280 -14.18 -10.52 9.10
C ASP A 280 -13.80 -11.95 9.54
N THR A 281 -13.00 -12.11 10.60
CA THR A 281 -12.75 -13.44 11.16
C THR A 281 -13.61 -13.75 12.38
N ASP A 282 -14.85 -14.10 12.15
CA ASP A 282 -15.58 -15.00 13.04
C ASP A 282 -15.52 -16.42 12.48
N SER A 283 -14.63 -17.23 13.04
CA SER A 283 -13.88 -18.30 12.37
C SER A 283 -14.54 -19.68 12.25
N LYS A 284 -15.83 -19.87 12.48
CA LYS A 284 -16.40 -21.23 12.52
C LYS A 284 -17.36 -21.63 11.39
N HIS A 285 -17.90 -20.67 10.62
CA HIS A 285 -18.77 -20.99 9.47
C HIS A 285 -18.17 -20.66 8.11
N MET A 286 -16.95 -20.14 8.08
CA MET A 286 -16.29 -19.60 6.89
C MET A 286 -15.51 -20.63 6.06
N ASP A 287 -15.23 -21.81 6.56
CA ASP A 287 -14.29 -22.76 5.93
C ASP A 287 -14.70 -23.22 4.52
N MET A 288 -15.99 -23.52 4.30
CA MET A 288 -16.40 -24.05 2.99
C MET A 288 -16.50 -22.98 1.89
N VAL A 289 -17.05 -21.82 2.23
CA VAL A 289 -17.24 -20.72 1.28
C VAL A 289 -15.88 -20.13 0.89
N ILE A 290 -15.00 -19.94 1.88
CA ILE A 290 -13.63 -19.46 1.64
C ILE A 290 -12.83 -20.45 0.82
N ARG A 291 -12.91 -21.74 1.11
CA ARG A 291 -12.22 -22.79 0.32
C ARG A 291 -12.67 -22.80 -1.13
N SER A 292 -13.96 -22.69 -1.40
CA SER A 292 -14.47 -22.66 -2.77
C SER A 292 -14.06 -21.41 -3.53
N GLN A 293 -14.09 -20.24 -2.89
CA GLN A 293 -13.66 -18.99 -3.48
C GLN A 293 -12.16 -18.96 -3.73
N LEU A 294 -11.37 -19.46 -2.76
CA LEU A 294 -9.93 -19.58 -2.91
C LEU A 294 -9.58 -20.54 -4.07
N HIS A 295 -10.25 -21.68 -4.15
CA HIS A 295 -10.01 -22.64 -5.22
C HIS A 295 -10.30 -22.03 -6.60
N ALA A 296 -11.43 -21.37 -6.77
CA ALA A 296 -11.78 -20.66 -8.00
C ALA A 296 -10.78 -19.54 -8.36
N LEU A 297 -10.30 -18.80 -7.36
CA LEU A 297 -9.27 -17.78 -7.53
C LEU A 297 -7.95 -18.39 -7.99
N VAL A 298 -7.49 -19.44 -7.31
CA VAL A 298 -6.25 -20.14 -7.63
C VAL A 298 -6.34 -20.77 -9.03
N GLU A 299 -7.43 -21.42 -9.38
CA GLU A 299 -7.64 -21.95 -10.74
C GLU A 299 -7.57 -20.86 -11.81
N LYS A 300 -8.18 -19.69 -11.55
CA LYS A 300 -8.11 -18.54 -12.45
C LYS A 300 -6.67 -18.07 -12.64
N LEU A 301 -5.89 -18.00 -11.56
CA LEU A 301 -4.49 -17.55 -11.60
C LEU A 301 -3.55 -18.58 -12.23
N LEU A 302 -3.79 -19.88 -12.02
CA LEU A 302 -2.97 -20.96 -12.59
C LEU A 302 -3.00 -20.95 -14.13
N LYS A 303 -4.07 -20.43 -14.76
CA LYS A 303 -4.14 -20.26 -16.22
C LYS A 303 -3.00 -19.42 -16.79
N TYR A 304 -2.48 -18.48 -15.99
CA TYR A 304 -1.35 -17.63 -16.40
C TYR A 304 0.01 -18.31 -16.24
N LYS A 305 0.09 -19.48 -15.61
CA LYS A 305 1.34 -20.24 -15.36
C LYS A 305 2.41 -19.40 -14.63
N LYS A 306 1.98 -18.57 -13.71
CA LYS A 306 2.84 -17.69 -12.91
C LYS A 306 2.95 -18.19 -11.47
N ILE A 307 3.91 -17.67 -10.74
CA ILE A 307 4.06 -17.96 -9.31
C ILE A 307 2.89 -17.32 -8.55
N ILE A 308 2.32 -18.06 -7.60
CA ILE A 308 1.29 -17.57 -6.70
C ILE A 308 1.83 -17.66 -5.28
N VAL A 309 1.70 -16.57 -4.51
CA VAL A 309 2.11 -16.46 -3.11
C VAL A 309 0.89 -16.19 -2.26
N GLY A 310 0.65 -16.98 -1.22
CA GLY A 310 -0.30 -16.65 -0.17
C GLY A 310 0.36 -15.73 0.85
N SER A 311 -0.23 -14.57 1.12
CA SER A 311 0.34 -13.57 2.03
C SER A 311 -0.64 -13.10 3.10
N ASN A 312 -0.11 -12.53 4.19
CA ASN A 312 -0.87 -12.07 5.36
C ASN A 312 -1.75 -13.15 6.00
N LEU A 313 -1.22 -14.37 6.06
CA LEU A 313 -1.90 -15.52 6.66
C LEU A 313 -1.87 -15.39 8.18
N ALA A 314 -3.04 -15.37 8.82
CA ALA A 314 -3.20 -15.04 10.23
C ALA A 314 -2.61 -16.10 11.16
N ASP A 315 -2.74 -17.37 10.81
CA ASP A 315 -2.33 -18.51 11.62
C ASP A 315 -1.88 -19.72 10.77
N TRP A 316 -1.49 -20.78 11.46
CA TRP A 316 -1.05 -22.01 10.80
C TRP A 316 -2.15 -22.73 10.04
N ASN A 317 -3.42 -22.62 10.46
CA ASN A 317 -4.54 -23.22 9.75
C ASN A 317 -4.77 -22.53 8.40
N ALA A 318 -4.64 -21.21 8.36
CA ALA A 318 -4.68 -20.44 7.12
C ALA A 318 -3.53 -20.84 6.18
N ILE A 319 -2.33 -21.06 6.71
CA ILE A 319 -1.17 -21.53 5.92
C ILE A 319 -1.46 -22.92 5.34
N GLU A 320 -1.94 -23.87 6.14
CA GLU A 320 -2.31 -25.23 5.71
C GLU A 320 -3.39 -25.22 4.62
N LEU A 321 -4.42 -24.38 4.79
CA LEU A 321 -5.48 -24.20 3.81
C LEU A 321 -4.94 -23.72 2.46
N VAL A 322 -4.11 -22.69 2.48
CA VAL A 322 -3.52 -22.07 1.28
C VAL A 322 -2.59 -23.04 0.58
N VAL A 323 -1.72 -23.72 1.32
CA VAL A 323 -0.82 -24.75 0.79
C VAL A 323 -1.63 -25.93 0.24
N GLY A 324 -2.69 -26.38 0.95
CA GLY A 324 -3.60 -27.42 0.48
C GLY A 324 -4.36 -27.08 -0.80
N SER A 325 -4.60 -25.79 -1.06
CA SER A 325 -5.24 -25.31 -2.30
C SER A 325 -4.29 -25.23 -3.50
N GLY A 326 -3.03 -25.65 -3.37
CA GLY A 326 -2.06 -25.69 -4.47
C GLY A 326 -1.11 -24.50 -4.54
N ILE A 327 -1.20 -23.53 -3.63
CA ILE A 327 -0.23 -22.43 -3.54
C ILE A 327 1.02 -22.94 -2.82
N ASP A 328 2.17 -22.84 -3.51
CA ASP A 328 3.45 -23.37 -3.00
C ASP A 328 4.29 -22.33 -2.23
N TYR A 329 4.02 -21.07 -2.42
CA TYR A 329 4.76 -19.99 -1.78
C TYR A 329 3.90 -19.26 -0.77
N VAL A 330 4.45 -19.00 0.42
CA VAL A 330 3.74 -18.36 1.53
C VAL A 330 4.59 -17.27 2.19
N ALA A 331 3.92 -16.21 2.64
CA ALA A 331 4.49 -15.16 3.48
C ALA A 331 3.53 -14.92 4.66
N SER A 332 4.02 -15.05 5.90
CA SER A 332 3.19 -14.94 7.10
C SER A 332 4.02 -14.49 8.29
N ASP A 333 3.40 -13.70 9.16
CA ASP A 333 3.99 -13.29 10.44
C ASP A 333 4.18 -14.48 11.41
N GLN A 334 3.49 -15.60 11.20
CA GLN A 334 3.58 -16.80 12.02
C GLN A 334 4.98 -17.43 12.03
N PHE A 335 5.66 -17.44 10.88
CA PHE A 335 7.00 -18.04 10.76
C PHE A 335 8.09 -17.03 10.37
N GLY A 336 7.71 -15.89 9.82
CA GLY A 336 8.62 -14.85 9.35
C GLY A 336 7.94 -13.48 9.31
N PRO A 337 7.83 -12.79 10.46
CA PRO A 337 7.28 -11.44 10.49
C PRO A 337 8.23 -10.47 9.78
N TYR A 338 7.73 -9.26 9.51
CA TYR A 338 8.58 -8.17 9.04
C TYR A 338 9.63 -7.83 10.08
N GLN A 339 10.91 -7.95 9.72
CA GLN A 339 12.04 -7.74 10.61
C GLN A 339 13.06 -6.79 10.02
N ASN A 340 13.81 -6.14 10.91
CA ASN A 340 14.94 -5.31 10.54
C ASN A 340 16.16 -6.21 10.21
N GLY A 341 16.14 -6.84 9.02
CA GLY A 341 17.19 -7.75 8.55
C GLY A 341 16.62 -9.02 7.92
N PHE A 342 17.53 -9.94 7.56
CA PHE A 342 17.22 -11.18 6.83
C PHE A 342 17.40 -12.37 7.78
N VAL A 343 16.48 -12.51 8.75
CA VAL A 343 16.54 -13.54 9.76
C VAL A 343 16.08 -14.88 9.17
N PRO A 344 16.85 -15.97 9.37
CA PRO A 344 16.42 -17.32 8.98
C PRO A 344 15.12 -17.73 9.69
N LEU A 345 14.35 -18.59 9.06
CA LEU A 345 13.22 -19.22 9.73
C LEU A 345 13.69 -20.01 10.95
N LYS A 346 12.86 -20.05 12.01
CA LYS A 346 13.12 -20.93 13.15
C LYS A 346 12.99 -22.38 12.70
N GLU A 347 13.88 -23.23 13.17
CA GLU A 347 13.94 -24.65 12.80
C GLU A 347 12.58 -25.36 12.96
N LYS A 348 11.87 -25.11 14.05
CA LYS A 348 10.55 -25.66 14.30
C LYS A 348 9.51 -25.28 13.25
N ASP A 349 9.56 -24.03 12.75
CA ASP A 349 8.63 -23.50 11.76
C ASP A 349 8.98 -24.06 10.37
N GLU A 350 10.28 -24.23 10.09
CA GLU A 350 10.75 -24.85 8.86
C GLU A 350 10.36 -26.34 8.78
N ILE A 351 10.49 -27.09 9.90
CA ILE A 351 10.04 -28.48 10.00
C ILE A 351 8.53 -28.56 9.73
N ARG A 352 7.73 -27.71 10.38
CA ARG A 352 6.27 -27.69 10.19
C ARG A 352 5.88 -27.39 8.75
N LEU A 353 6.53 -26.46 8.09
CA LEU A 353 6.29 -26.16 6.66
C LEU A 353 6.67 -27.33 5.76
N LYS A 354 7.72 -28.10 6.10
CA LYS A 354 8.12 -29.32 5.36
C LYS A 354 7.09 -30.44 5.49
N GLU A 355 6.52 -30.64 6.68
CA GLU A 355 5.51 -31.67 6.95
C GLU A 355 4.20 -31.42 6.20
N MET A 356 3.81 -30.17 5.95
CA MET A 356 2.61 -29.84 5.17
C MET A 356 2.60 -30.40 3.76
N LYS A 357 3.76 -30.68 3.17
CA LYS A 357 3.88 -31.30 1.86
C LYS A 357 3.57 -32.82 1.88
N GLY A 358 3.91 -33.51 2.97
CA GLY A 358 3.70 -34.94 3.12
C GLY A 358 2.23 -35.35 3.09
N ASN A 359 1.32 -34.46 3.43
CA ASN A 359 -0.12 -34.69 3.49
C ASN A 359 -0.87 -34.45 2.17
N ARG A 360 -0.14 -34.20 1.05
CA ARG A 360 -0.72 -33.98 -0.29
C ARG A 360 -0.87 -35.25 -1.12
N GLN A 361 -0.66 -36.45 -0.55
CA GLN A 361 -0.86 -37.75 -1.24
C GLN A 361 -2.26 -38.31 -1.01
#